data_e03dc2f0472c61b3fa6c3541b5baee8f
#
_entry.id   e03dc2f0472c61b3fa6c3541b5baee8f
#
_cell.length_a   1.000
_cell.length_b   1.000
_cell.length_c   1.000
_cell.angle_alpha   90.00
_cell.angle_beta   90.00
_cell.angle_gamma   90.00
#
_symmetry.space_group_name_H-M   'P 1'
#
loop_
_entity.id
_entity.type
_entity.pdbx_description
1 polymer ?
#
loop_
_entity_poly.entity_id
_entity_poly.type
_entity_poly.pdbx_seq_one_letter_code
_entity_poly.pdbx_strand_id
1 'polypeptide(L)'
;MMKEELGDEYVILLRTHHYIADALDVTGVEDFAYNLSKYDDITEIYLISDICITDYSSVFFYYANLKRPMLFYTYDIDKYRDVLRGFYIDMEKELPGPLVYSTKEVIDQIKHLDEMNQKYAQRYEVFYDKFCSIDDGNASQRAVEAVFK
;
A
#
# COMPACT_ATOMS: atom_id res chain seq x y z
N MET A 1 -17.51 9.22 7.66
CA MET A 1 -17.26 7.80 8.03
C MET A 1 -15.80 7.58 8.47
N MET A 2 -14.75 7.52 7.60
CA MET A 2 -13.39 7.27 8.09
C MET A 2 -12.93 8.30 9.13
N LYS A 3 -13.15 9.60 8.91
CA LYS A 3 -12.82 10.67 9.87
C LYS A 3 -13.52 10.50 11.22
N GLU A 4 -14.78 10.10 11.24
CA GLU A 4 -15.56 9.88 12.47
C GLU A 4 -15.05 8.68 13.28
N GLU A 5 -14.52 7.68 12.60
CA GLU A 5 -14.12 6.40 13.19
C GLU A 5 -12.64 6.31 13.54
N LEU A 6 -11.80 7.08 12.85
CA LEU A 6 -10.34 6.98 12.91
C LEU A 6 -9.65 8.33 13.16
N GLY A 7 -10.37 9.45 13.08
CA GLY A 7 -9.79 10.80 13.06
C GLY A 7 -9.10 11.24 14.35
N ASP A 8 -9.35 10.57 15.47
CA ASP A 8 -8.67 10.84 16.75
C ASP A 8 -7.25 10.26 16.81
N GLU A 9 -6.94 9.24 15.96
CA GLU A 9 -5.67 8.52 16.02
C GLU A 9 -4.89 8.59 14.69
N TYR A 10 -5.60 8.77 13.56
CA TYR A 10 -5.02 8.69 12.22
C TYR A 10 -5.34 9.90 11.38
N VAL A 11 -4.48 10.15 10.40
CA VAL A 11 -4.73 11.02 9.25
C VAL A 11 -4.52 10.22 7.97
N ILE A 12 -5.13 10.67 6.87
CA ILE A 12 -4.96 10.05 5.56
C ILE A 12 -4.04 10.90 4.69
N LEU A 13 -2.98 10.30 4.18
CA LEU A 13 -2.11 10.86 3.16
C LEU A 13 -2.55 10.31 1.80
N LEU A 14 -3.22 11.11 0.99
CA LEU A 14 -3.76 10.71 -0.30
C LEU A 14 -2.73 10.94 -1.40
N ARG A 15 -2.37 9.88 -2.11
CA ARG A 15 -1.55 9.96 -3.32
C ARG A 15 -2.23 9.22 -4.45
N THR A 16 -2.85 9.96 -5.33
CA THR A 16 -3.55 9.43 -6.49
C THR A 16 -2.67 9.51 -7.75
N HIS A 17 -3.09 8.80 -8.78
CA HIS A 17 -2.45 8.91 -10.09
C HIS A 17 -2.55 10.35 -10.61
N HIS A 18 -1.52 10.84 -11.30
CA HIS A 18 -1.44 12.23 -11.76
C HIS A 18 -2.65 12.69 -12.62
N TYR A 19 -3.32 11.78 -13.34
CA TYR A 19 -4.51 12.11 -14.13
C TYR A 19 -5.72 12.56 -13.30
N ILE A 20 -5.81 12.16 -12.04
CA ILE A 20 -6.93 12.49 -11.16
C ILE A 20 -6.52 13.35 -9.97
N ALA A 21 -5.23 13.71 -9.86
CA ALA A 21 -4.69 14.48 -8.74
C ALA A 21 -5.39 15.83 -8.54
N ASP A 22 -5.76 16.52 -9.63
CA ASP A 22 -6.45 17.81 -9.60
C ASP A 22 -7.97 17.69 -9.35
N ALA A 23 -8.53 16.50 -9.54
CA ALA A 23 -9.97 16.25 -9.30
C ALA A 23 -10.26 15.77 -7.87
N LEU A 24 -9.21 15.51 -7.07
CA LEU A 24 -9.38 15.05 -5.70
C LEU A 24 -9.81 16.21 -4.80
N ASP A 25 -11.05 16.17 -4.33
CA ASP A 25 -11.62 17.13 -3.41
C ASP A 25 -11.59 16.57 -1.97
N VAL A 26 -10.93 17.28 -1.07
CA VAL A 26 -10.86 16.97 0.36
C VAL A 26 -11.63 17.99 1.22
N THR A 27 -12.51 18.81 0.59
CA THR A 27 -13.31 19.81 1.28
C THR A 27 -14.14 19.18 2.40
N GLY A 28 -14.06 19.76 3.59
CA GLY A 28 -14.75 19.32 4.79
C GLY A 28 -14.05 18.21 5.58
N VAL A 29 -12.88 17.75 5.13
CA VAL A 29 -12.02 16.78 5.82
C VAL A 29 -10.53 17.18 5.79
N GLU A 30 -10.24 18.49 5.66
CA GLU A 30 -8.88 19.02 5.48
C GLU A 30 -7.97 18.79 6.70
N ASP A 31 -8.55 18.59 7.85
CA ASP A 31 -7.87 18.22 9.10
C ASP A 31 -7.60 16.72 9.26
N PHE A 32 -8.13 15.91 8.33
CA PHE A 32 -8.01 14.46 8.36
C PHE A 32 -7.37 13.87 7.09
N ALA A 33 -7.61 14.45 5.93
CA ALA A 33 -7.14 13.95 4.65
C ALA A 33 -6.30 15.00 3.91
N TYR A 34 -5.06 14.65 3.60
CA TYR A 34 -4.08 15.53 2.96
C TYR A 34 -3.78 15.04 1.55
N ASN A 35 -4.03 15.90 0.55
CA ASN A 35 -3.72 15.58 -0.84
C ASN A 35 -2.23 15.79 -1.14
N LEU A 36 -1.47 14.70 -1.17
CA LEU A 36 -0.04 14.65 -1.50
C LEU A 36 0.22 14.13 -2.92
N SER A 37 -0.76 14.19 -3.82
CA SER A 37 -0.62 13.66 -5.19
C SER A 37 0.44 14.38 -6.01
N LYS A 38 0.78 15.64 -5.65
CA LYS A 38 1.83 16.44 -6.28
C LYS A 38 3.15 16.48 -5.49
N TYR A 39 3.24 15.75 -4.40
CA TYR A 39 4.49 15.64 -3.64
C TYR A 39 5.53 14.85 -4.45
N ASP A 40 6.76 15.36 -4.53
CA ASP A 40 7.77 14.85 -5.48
C ASP A 40 8.20 13.41 -5.17
N ASP A 41 8.58 13.13 -3.92
CA ASP A 41 9.15 11.84 -3.53
C ASP A 41 8.15 10.97 -2.74
N ILE A 42 7.68 9.92 -3.39
CA ILE A 42 6.78 8.94 -2.74
C ILE A 42 7.47 8.17 -1.60
N THR A 43 8.78 8.03 -1.64
CA THR A 43 9.54 7.31 -0.61
C THR A 43 9.45 8.00 0.75
N GLU A 44 9.46 9.33 0.77
CA GLU A 44 9.27 10.10 2.00
C GLU A 44 7.87 9.88 2.59
N ILE A 45 6.85 9.80 1.73
CA ILE A 45 5.48 9.46 2.17
C ILE A 45 5.44 8.05 2.77
N TYR A 46 6.11 7.08 2.17
CA TYR A 46 6.18 5.73 2.75
C TYR A 46 6.84 5.73 4.13
N LEU A 47 7.93 6.48 4.31
CA LEU A 47 8.66 6.52 5.57
C LEU A 47 7.84 7.06 6.74
N ILE A 48 6.93 8.01 6.50
CA ILE A 48 6.06 8.60 7.53
C ILE A 48 4.72 7.87 7.69
N SER A 49 4.37 6.93 6.78
CA SER A 49 3.10 6.21 6.82
C SER A 49 3.21 4.95 7.68
N ASP A 50 2.27 4.75 8.59
CA ASP A 50 2.20 3.55 9.44
C ASP A 50 1.49 2.40 8.74
N ILE A 51 0.55 2.70 7.83
CA ILE A 51 -0.26 1.74 7.10
C ILE A 51 -0.33 2.17 5.63
N CYS A 52 -0.16 1.23 4.71
CA CYS A 52 -0.42 1.46 3.29
C CYS A 52 -1.77 0.86 2.88
N ILE A 53 -2.65 1.70 2.34
CA ILE A 53 -3.89 1.25 1.70
C ILE A 53 -3.71 1.47 0.20
N THR A 54 -3.74 0.40 -0.58
CA THR A 54 -3.54 0.46 -2.03
C THR A 54 -4.53 -0.48 -2.75
N ASP A 55 -4.55 -0.37 -4.05
CA ASP A 55 -5.34 -1.24 -4.93
C ASP A 55 -4.44 -2.28 -5.64
N TYR A 56 -4.41 -2.25 -6.95
CA TYR A 56 -3.61 -3.13 -7.83
C TYR A 56 -2.25 -2.51 -8.19
N SER A 57 -1.90 -1.39 -7.58
CA SER A 57 -0.67 -0.64 -7.86
C SER A 57 0.56 -1.36 -7.34
N SER A 58 1.64 -1.35 -8.11
CA SER A 58 2.94 -1.93 -7.71
C SER A 58 3.60 -1.26 -6.50
N VAL A 59 3.02 -0.20 -5.94
CA VAL A 59 3.56 0.51 -4.77
C VAL A 59 3.77 -0.40 -3.56
N PHE A 60 2.97 -1.46 -3.43
CA PHE A 60 3.07 -2.38 -2.30
C PHE A 60 4.39 -3.17 -2.28
N PHE A 61 5.05 -3.42 -3.42
CA PHE A 61 6.37 -4.03 -3.45
C PHE A 61 7.43 -3.12 -2.81
N TYR A 62 7.34 -1.82 -3.03
CA TYR A 62 8.27 -0.85 -2.43
C TYR A 62 7.98 -0.65 -0.94
N TYR A 63 6.69 -0.50 -0.58
CA TYR A 63 6.28 -0.32 0.81
C TYR A 63 6.59 -1.55 1.69
N ALA A 64 6.58 -2.75 1.11
CA ALA A 64 6.91 -4.00 1.80
C ALA A 64 8.30 -4.00 2.43
N ASN A 65 9.26 -3.22 1.91
CA ASN A 65 10.58 -3.06 2.51
C ASN A 65 10.54 -2.50 3.94
N LEU A 66 9.50 -1.77 4.30
CA LEU A 66 9.31 -1.20 5.64
C LEU A 66 8.74 -2.22 6.65
N LYS A 67 8.27 -3.36 6.20
CA LYS A 67 7.58 -4.39 7.00
C LYS A 67 6.43 -3.83 7.84
N ARG A 68 5.74 -2.83 7.30
CA ARG A 68 4.56 -2.19 7.91
C ARG A 68 3.27 -2.75 7.32
N PRO A 69 2.14 -2.62 8.04
CA PRO A 69 0.84 -3.12 7.60
C PRO A 69 0.40 -2.63 6.23
N MET A 70 -0.20 -3.52 5.45
CA MET A 70 -0.80 -3.19 4.17
C MET A 70 -2.23 -3.71 4.06
N LEU A 71 -3.12 -2.91 3.45
CA LEU A 71 -4.49 -3.25 3.12
C LEU A 71 -4.69 -3.10 1.60
N PHE A 72 -5.37 -4.05 0.98
CA PHE A 72 -5.62 -4.04 -0.46
C PHE A 72 -7.09 -3.77 -0.72
N TYR A 73 -7.42 -2.51 -1.08
CA TYR A 73 -8.79 -2.07 -1.34
C TYR A 73 -9.18 -2.38 -2.78
N THR A 74 -9.86 -3.49 -2.96
CA THR A 74 -10.08 -4.14 -4.26
C THR A 74 -11.58 -4.33 -4.57
N TYR A 75 -12.35 -3.24 -4.45
CA TYR A 75 -13.81 -3.24 -4.62
C TYR A 75 -14.31 -3.72 -6.00
N ASP A 76 -13.43 -3.73 -7.01
CA ASP A 76 -13.74 -4.12 -8.39
C ASP A 76 -12.81 -5.23 -8.93
N ILE A 77 -12.30 -6.09 -8.04
CA ILE A 77 -11.27 -7.11 -8.35
C ILE A 77 -11.68 -8.03 -9.51
N ASP A 78 -12.92 -8.46 -9.58
CA ASP A 78 -13.40 -9.34 -10.64
C ASP A 78 -13.29 -8.68 -12.02
N LYS A 79 -13.69 -7.41 -12.11
CA LYS A 79 -13.58 -6.64 -13.33
C LYS A 79 -12.11 -6.42 -13.73
N TYR A 80 -11.24 -6.16 -12.76
CA TYR A 80 -9.82 -5.93 -13.03
C TYR A 80 -9.14 -7.21 -13.51
N ARG A 81 -9.38 -8.35 -12.82
CA ARG A 81 -8.80 -9.66 -13.15
C ARG A 81 -9.23 -10.16 -14.53
N ASP A 82 -10.54 -10.10 -14.82
CA ASP A 82 -11.12 -10.81 -15.95
C ASP A 82 -11.20 -9.95 -17.23
N VAL A 83 -11.17 -8.61 -17.12
CA VAL A 83 -11.42 -7.70 -18.23
C VAL A 83 -10.23 -6.80 -18.57
N LEU A 84 -9.44 -6.32 -17.56
CA LEU A 84 -8.46 -5.26 -17.79
C LEU A 84 -7.03 -5.78 -18.02
N ARG A 85 -6.42 -6.48 -17.05
CA ARG A 85 -4.98 -6.82 -17.13
C ARG A 85 -4.59 -8.21 -16.60
N GLY A 86 -5.34 -8.77 -15.64
CA GLY A 86 -4.89 -9.92 -14.87
C GLY A 86 -3.77 -9.58 -13.88
N PHE A 87 -3.30 -10.57 -13.15
CA PHE A 87 -2.28 -10.40 -12.10
C PHE A 87 -1.08 -11.31 -12.36
N TYR A 88 0.13 -10.84 -12.03
CA TYR A 88 1.36 -11.65 -12.04
C TYR A 88 1.50 -12.53 -10.80
N ILE A 89 0.72 -12.24 -9.74
CA ILE A 89 0.72 -12.96 -8.47
C ILE A 89 -0.71 -13.35 -8.11
N ASP A 90 -0.86 -14.41 -7.32
CA ASP A 90 -2.16 -14.76 -6.74
C ASP A 90 -2.47 -13.82 -5.57
N MET A 91 -3.31 -12.82 -5.83
CA MET A 91 -3.62 -11.80 -4.84
C MET A 91 -4.28 -12.36 -3.57
N GLU A 92 -5.04 -13.42 -3.67
CA GLU A 92 -5.71 -14.02 -2.52
C GLU A 92 -4.71 -14.79 -1.62
N LYS A 93 -3.67 -15.37 -2.22
CA LYS A 93 -2.74 -16.27 -1.51
C LYS A 93 -1.40 -15.62 -1.18
N GLU A 94 -0.93 -14.70 -2.03
CA GLU A 94 0.44 -14.18 -1.92
C GLU A 94 0.54 -12.80 -1.26
N LEU A 95 -0.52 -11.97 -1.27
CA LEU A 95 -0.45 -10.63 -0.71
C LEU A 95 -0.20 -10.63 0.81
N PRO A 96 0.65 -9.72 1.32
CA PRO A 96 1.03 -9.66 2.73
C PRO A 96 0.02 -8.93 3.62
N GLY A 97 -1.22 -8.81 3.20
CA GLY A 97 -2.32 -8.19 3.92
C GLY A 97 -3.67 -8.60 3.36
N PRO A 98 -4.78 -8.19 4.00
CA PRO A 98 -6.13 -8.54 3.57
C PRO A 98 -6.57 -7.82 2.30
N LEU A 99 -7.34 -8.52 1.46
CA LEU A 99 -8.22 -7.90 0.49
C LEU A 99 -9.43 -7.33 1.23
N VAL A 100 -9.77 -6.08 0.96
CA VAL A 100 -10.94 -5.39 1.52
C VAL A 100 -11.73 -4.75 0.38
N TYR A 101 -13.07 -4.81 0.48
CA TYR A 101 -13.97 -4.47 -0.61
C TYR A 101 -14.84 -3.26 -0.31
N SER A 102 -14.77 -2.76 0.91
CA SER A 102 -15.55 -1.61 1.36
C SER A 102 -14.78 -0.74 2.35
N THR A 103 -15.13 0.54 2.43
CA THR A 103 -14.58 1.47 3.43
C THR A 103 -14.81 0.97 4.86
N LYS A 104 -15.93 0.28 5.11
CA LYS A 104 -16.21 -0.31 6.43
C LYS A 104 -15.21 -1.39 6.80
N GLU A 105 -14.85 -2.26 5.86
CA GLU A 105 -13.83 -3.29 6.08
C GLU A 105 -12.45 -2.68 6.29
N VAL A 106 -12.08 -1.62 5.56
CA VAL A 106 -10.85 -0.87 5.81
C VAL A 106 -10.80 -0.37 7.25
N ILE A 107 -11.85 0.29 7.72
CA ILE A 107 -11.95 0.80 9.11
C ILE A 107 -11.82 -0.34 10.11
N ASP A 108 -12.52 -1.45 9.89
CA ASP A 108 -12.49 -2.61 10.77
C ASP A 108 -11.08 -3.21 10.89
N GLN A 109 -10.37 -3.39 9.78
CA GLN A 109 -8.98 -3.88 9.78
C GLN A 109 -8.03 -2.93 10.50
N ILE A 110 -8.19 -1.61 10.37
CA ILE A 110 -7.35 -0.63 11.06
C ILE A 110 -7.61 -0.67 12.58
N LYS A 111 -8.86 -0.80 13.00
CA LYS A 111 -9.22 -0.94 14.43
C LYS A 111 -8.70 -2.24 15.07
N HIS A 112 -8.47 -3.28 14.26
CA HIS A 112 -7.95 -4.59 14.71
C HIS A 112 -6.55 -4.87 14.12
N LEU A 113 -5.71 -3.83 14.05
CA LEU A 113 -4.43 -3.87 13.34
C LEU A 113 -3.47 -4.94 13.88
N ASP A 114 -3.42 -5.13 15.20
CA ASP A 114 -2.55 -6.15 15.82
C ASP A 114 -2.97 -7.58 15.45
N GLU A 115 -4.28 -7.86 15.44
CA GLU A 115 -4.82 -9.15 15.02
C GLU A 115 -4.55 -9.41 13.54
N MET A 116 -4.74 -8.39 12.71
CA MET A 116 -4.42 -8.44 11.29
C MET A 116 -2.93 -8.75 11.07
N ASN A 117 -2.03 -8.03 11.74
CA ASN A 117 -0.59 -8.23 11.64
C ASN A 117 -0.19 -9.66 12.03
N GLN A 118 -0.71 -10.17 13.14
CA GLN A 118 -0.46 -11.55 13.56
C GLN A 118 -0.94 -12.57 12.52
N LYS A 119 -2.14 -12.38 11.99
CA LYS A 119 -2.74 -13.26 10.97
C LYS A 119 -1.91 -13.32 9.68
N TYR A 120 -1.36 -12.19 9.26
CA TYR A 120 -0.62 -12.09 7.99
C TYR A 120 0.90 -12.19 8.15
N ALA A 121 1.45 -12.29 9.37
CA ALA A 121 2.89 -12.26 9.64
C ALA A 121 3.68 -13.26 8.78
N GLN A 122 3.29 -14.53 8.76
CA GLN A 122 3.99 -15.56 7.98
C GLN A 122 3.92 -15.30 6.47
N ARG A 123 2.76 -14.84 5.97
CA ARG A 123 2.58 -14.51 4.56
C ARG A 123 3.43 -13.30 4.17
N TYR A 124 3.53 -12.32 5.07
CA TYR A 124 4.37 -11.16 4.87
C TYR A 124 5.85 -11.53 4.74
N GLU A 125 6.37 -12.42 5.60
CA GLU A 125 7.77 -12.88 5.50
C GLU A 125 8.02 -13.60 4.18
N VAL A 126 7.13 -14.50 3.75
CA VAL A 126 7.25 -15.18 2.46
C VAL A 126 7.24 -14.18 1.29
N PHE A 127 6.37 -13.18 1.36
CA PHE A 127 6.31 -12.12 0.35
C PHE A 127 7.60 -11.30 0.33
N TYR A 128 8.09 -10.89 1.51
CA TYR A 128 9.33 -10.12 1.64
C TYR A 128 10.52 -10.88 1.09
N ASP A 129 10.68 -12.15 1.44
CA ASP A 129 11.78 -12.99 0.96
C ASP A 129 11.75 -13.16 -0.55
N LYS A 130 10.57 -13.26 -1.14
CA LYS A 130 10.38 -13.43 -2.58
C LYS A 130 10.67 -12.16 -3.38
N PHE A 131 10.28 -10.99 -2.88
CA PHE A 131 10.27 -9.76 -3.67
C PHE A 131 11.20 -8.66 -3.18
N CYS A 132 11.57 -8.64 -1.89
CA CYS A 132 12.30 -7.55 -1.26
C CYS A 132 13.68 -7.95 -0.72
N SER A 133 13.99 -9.23 -0.59
CA SER A 133 15.20 -9.73 0.08
C SER A 133 16.52 -9.24 -0.52
N ILE A 134 16.52 -8.80 -1.78
CA ILE A 134 17.70 -8.24 -2.45
C ILE A 134 17.81 -6.71 -2.34
N ASP A 135 16.83 -6.05 -1.73
CA ASP A 135 16.80 -4.58 -1.56
C ASP A 135 17.57 -4.17 -0.29
N ASP A 136 18.87 -4.39 -0.30
CA ASP A 136 19.80 -4.14 0.81
C ASP A 136 20.57 -2.81 0.70
N GLY A 137 20.17 -1.94 -0.21
CA GLY A 137 20.84 -0.66 -0.50
C GLY A 137 22.08 -0.78 -1.42
N ASN A 138 22.51 -1.99 -1.79
CA ASN A 138 23.72 -2.22 -2.60
C ASN A 138 23.43 -2.60 -4.06
N ALA A 139 22.20 -2.41 -4.54
CA ALA A 139 21.79 -2.79 -5.89
C ALA A 139 22.63 -2.12 -6.99
N SER A 140 22.93 -0.82 -6.85
CA SER A 140 23.75 -0.08 -7.80
C SER A 140 25.19 -0.61 -7.86
N GLN A 141 25.78 -0.96 -6.71
CA GLN A 141 27.11 -1.56 -6.66
C GLN A 141 27.13 -2.91 -7.40
N ARG A 142 26.17 -3.79 -7.12
CA ARG A 142 26.04 -5.09 -7.80
C ARG A 142 25.89 -4.93 -9.32
N ALA A 143 25.09 -3.95 -9.75
CA ALA A 143 24.91 -3.68 -11.17
C ALA A 143 26.21 -3.23 -11.84
N VAL A 144 26.95 -2.30 -11.21
CA VAL A 144 28.27 -1.84 -11.71
C VAL A 144 29.25 -2.98 -11.77
N GLU A 145 29.38 -3.79 -10.73
CA GLU A 145 30.29 -4.95 -10.69
C GLU A 145 29.92 -6.01 -11.73
N ALA A 146 28.67 -6.18 -12.06
CA ALA A 146 28.22 -7.14 -13.08
C ALA A 146 28.53 -6.67 -14.51
N VAL A 147 28.48 -5.36 -14.76
CA VAL A 147 28.64 -4.78 -16.11
C VAL A 147 30.12 -4.45 -16.43
N PHE A 148 30.89 -4.01 -15.45
CA PHE A 148 32.24 -3.48 -15.65
C PHE A 148 33.32 -4.39 -15.07
N LYS A 149 33.10 -5.68 -15.02
CA LYS A 149 34.12 -6.70 -14.70
C LYS A 149 35.09 -6.90 -15.84
#